data_4da8c63bf8e60a2cdc92eb7be801c03b
#
_entry.id   4da8c63bf8e60a2cdc92eb7be801c03b
#
_cell.length_a   1.000
_cell.length_b   1.000
_cell.length_c   1.000
_cell.angle_alpha   90.00
_cell.angle_beta   90.00
_cell.angle_gamma   90.00
#
_symmetry.space_group_name_H-M   'P 1'
#
loop_
_entity.id
_entity.type
_entity.pdbx_description
1 polymer ?
#
loop_
_entity_poly.entity_id
_entity_poly.type
_entity_poly.pdbx_seq_one_letter_code
_entity_poly.pdbx_strand_id
1 'polypeptide(L)'
;MLQRTLPAGFIAPRLPTKTDRLPSGSQWLHEIKHDGFRVIARKKGVQVRLYSRPGNDLTHRFPLIVETLARLRSRSCIVDGEAVACDNNGVASFDLIRHHRANDSVFLYAFDLIELNGDDLRRDPLEVRKATLASVLAKAVPGIRFNEHIEGDGPTVFAHALIATLEIAGLA
;
A
#
# COMPACT_ATOMS: atom_id res chain seq x y z
N MET A 1 -4.21 -30.21 11.86
CA MET A 1 -3.88 -28.99 11.10
C MET A 1 -2.53 -28.49 11.58
N LEU A 2 -1.53 -28.42 10.72
CA LEU A 2 -0.23 -27.83 11.07
C LEU A 2 -0.43 -26.31 11.26
N GLN A 3 -0.19 -25.84 12.46
CA GLN A 3 -0.26 -24.42 12.77
C GLN A 3 0.91 -23.73 12.05
N ARG A 4 0.60 -22.87 11.07
CA ARG A 4 1.60 -22.17 10.28
C ARG A 4 2.32 -21.14 11.16
N THR A 5 3.64 -21.29 11.33
CA THR A 5 4.46 -20.31 12.04
C THR A 5 4.60 -19.04 11.19
N LEU A 6 4.17 -17.91 11.72
CA LEU A 6 4.34 -16.61 11.06
C LEU A 6 5.81 -16.15 11.15
N PRO A 7 6.32 -15.41 10.14
CA PRO A 7 7.68 -14.89 10.17
C PRO A 7 7.93 -13.99 11.39
N ALA A 8 9.13 -14.05 11.94
CA ALA A 8 9.50 -13.22 13.08
C ALA A 8 9.35 -11.73 12.76
N GLY A 9 8.61 -11.01 13.60
CA GLY A 9 8.32 -9.59 13.44
C GLY A 9 7.30 -9.27 12.34
N PHE A 10 6.57 -10.27 11.85
CA PHE A 10 5.42 -10.04 10.97
C PHE A 10 4.24 -9.45 11.77
N ILE A 11 3.69 -8.36 11.27
CA ILE A 11 2.47 -7.76 11.79
C ILE A 11 1.37 -8.03 10.77
N ALA A 12 0.32 -8.74 11.18
CA ALA A 12 -0.82 -9.01 10.32
C ALA A 12 -1.57 -7.70 10.00
N PRO A 13 -1.92 -7.45 8.72
CA PRO A 13 -2.67 -6.27 8.36
C PRO A 13 -4.09 -6.33 8.91
N ARG A 14 -4.66 -5.17 9.23
CA ARG A 14 -6.09 -5.09 9.51
C ARG A 14 -6.89 -5.45 8.27
N LEU A 15 -7.97 -6.21 8.46
CA LEU A 15 -8.88 -6.56 7.39
C LEU A 15 -9.98 -5.52 7.27
N PRO A 16 -10.37 -5.12 6.04
CA PRO A 16 -11.48 -4.22 5.83
C PRO A 16 -12.79 -4.89 6.23
N THR A 17 -13.69 -4.11 6.78
CA THR A 17 -15.09 -4.50 6.99
C THR A 17 -15.91 -3.98 5.82
N LYS A 18 -16.73 -4.87 5.23
CA LYS A 18 -17.68 -4.47 4.19
C LYS A 18 -18.76 -3.58 4.80
N THR A 19 -19.09 -2.50 4.13
CA THR A 19 -20.21 -1.63 4.49
C THR A 19 -21.13 -1.43 3.28
N ASP A 20 -22.42 -1.31 3.53
CA ASP A 20 -23.43 -1.04 2.50
C ASP A 20 -23.63 0.48 2.28
N ARG A 21 -23.06 1.30 3.16
CA ARG A 21 -23.09 2.76 3.06
C ARG A 21 -21.68 3.31 3.24
N LEU A 22 -21.30 4.24 2.36
CA LEU A 22 -20.06 4.96 2.51
C LEU A 22 -20.15 5.88 3.73
N PRO A 23 -19.20 5.79 4.65
CA PRO A 23 -19.15 6.70 5.79
C PRO A 23 -18.89 8.13 5.32
N SER A 24 -19.41 9.11 6.05
CA SER A 24 -19.24 10.53 5.78
C SER A 24 -18.86 11.28 7.05
N GLY A 25 -18.26 12.44 6.91
CA GLY A 25 -17.82 13.31 8.00
C GLY A 25 -16.31 13.44 8.12
N SER A 26 -15.86 14.44 8.85
CA SER A 26 -14.44 14.84 8.95
C SER A 26 -13.49 13.81 9.60
N GLN A 27 -14.03 12.73 10.15
CA GLN A 27 -13.24 11.66 10.75
C GLN A 27 -12.90 10.53 9.76
N TRP A 28 -13.33 10.64 8.50
CA TRP A 28 -13.14 9.62 7.50
C TRP A 28 -12.19 10.11 6.42
N LEU A 29 -11.19 9.28 6.13
CA LEU A 29 -10.30 9.44 5.00
C LEU A 29 -10.71 8.42 3.93
N HIS A 30 -10.92 8.90 2.72
CA HIS A 30 -11.29 8.08 1.57
C HIS A 30 -10.07 7.84 0.69
N GLU A 31 -9.85 6.60 0.30
CA GLU A 31 -8.72 6.20 -0.53
C GLU A 31 -9.20 5.40 -1.74
N ILE A 32 -8.50 5.55 -2.86
CA ILE A 32 -8.72 4.66 -4.00
C ILE A 32 -8.21 3.27 -3.62
N LYS A 33 -9.08 2.28 -3.79
CA LYS A 33 -8.69 0.87 -3.63
C LYS A 33 -8.07 0.38 -4.93
N HIS A 34 -6.77 0.21 -4.93
CA HIS A 34 -6.07 -0.41 -6.05
C HIS A 34 -6.28 -1.92 -6.06
N ASP A 35 -6.24 -2.51 -7.25
CA ASP A 35 -6.33 -3.96 -7.43
C ASP A 35 -4.94 -4.57 -7.57
N GLY A 36 -4.50 -5.25 -6.52
CA GLY A 36 -3.15 -5.78 -6.43
C GLY A 36 -2.98 -6.84 -5.32
N PHE A 37 -1.77 -6.96 -4.81
CA PHE A 37 -1.45 -7.80 -3.65
C PHE A 37 -1.15 -6.97 -2.42
N ARG A 38 -1.88 -7.20 -1.33
CA ARG A 38 -1.56 -6.60 -0.03
C ARG A 38 -0.18 -7.03 0.42
N VAL A 39 0.65 -6.06 0.75
CA VAL A 39 2.04 -6.25 1.16
C VAL A 39 2.31 -5.51 2.46
N ILE A 40 2.82 -6.24 3.45
CA ILE A 40 3.48 -5.66 4.62
C ILE A 40 4.98 -5.62 4.33
N ALA A 41 5.49 -4.44 4.09
CA ALA A 41 6.88 -4.19 3.75
C ALA A 41 7.67 -3.78 4.99
N ARG A 42 8.70 -4.56 5.33
CA ARG A 42 9.56 -4.32 6.49
C ARG A 42 10.97 -4.01 6.05
N LYS A 43 11.50 -2.88 6.53
CA LYS A 43 12.91 -2.48 6.37
C LYS A 43 13.61 -2.48 7.72
N LYS A 44 14.85 -2.96 7.76
CA LYS A 44 15.77 -2.83 8.89
C LYS A 44 17.20 -2.63 8.34
N GLY A 45 17.73 -1.42 8.48
CA GLY A 45 18.96 -1.04 7.76
C GLY A 45 18.73 -1.15 6.24
N VAL A 46 19.59 -1.86 5.55
CA VAL A 46 19.47 -2.16 4.12
C VAL A 46 18.64 -3.42 3.83
N GLN A 47 18.31 -4.20 4.86
CA GLN A 47 17.52 -5.41 4.69
C GLN A 47 16.05 -5.08 4.54
N VAL A 48 15.43 -5.63 3.51
CA VAL A 48 14.00 -5.50 3.22
C VAL A 48 13.37 -6.88 3.14
N ARG A 49 12.17 -7.01 3.68
CA ARG A 49 11.30 -8.17 3.55
C ARG A 49 9.90 -7.72 3.19
N LEU A 50 9.32 -8.41 2.24
CA LEU A 50 7.93 -8.18 1.80
C LEU A 50 7.10 -9.40 2.15
N TYR A 51 5.99 -9.18 2.85
CA TYR A 51 5.10 -10.25 3.25
C TYR A 51 3.70 -10.04 2.68
N SER A 52 3.12 -11.10 2.14
CA SER A 52 1.70 -11.09 1.77
C SER A 52 0.80 -11.03 3.01
N ARG A 53 -0.48 -10.76 2.82
CA ARG A 53 -1.49 -10.77 3.88
C ARG A 53 -1.45 -12.01 4.78
N PRO A 54 -1.29 -13.26 4.27
CA PRO A 54 -1.11 -14.43 5.12
C PRO A 54 0.33 -14.66 5.59
N GLY A 55 1.29 -13.75 5.35
CA GLY A 55 2.68 -13.86 5.79
C GLY A 55 3.60 -14.67 4.87
N ASN A 56 3.25 -14.89 3.59
CA ASN A 56 4.19 -15.47 2.62
C ASN A 56 5.25 -14.45 2.26
N ASP A 57 6.51 -14.89 2.12
CA ASP A 57 7.61 -14.05 1.65
C ASP A 57 7.45 -13.75 0.15
N LEU A 58 7.36 -12.47 -0.19
CA LEU A 58 7.27 -11.93 -1.54
C LEU A 58 8.53 -11.15 -1.94
N THR A 59 9.57 -11.16 -1.12
CA THR A 59 10.78 -10.32 -1.28
C THR A 59 11.41 -10.49 -2.66
N HIS A 60 11.56 -11.73 -3.12
CA HIS A 60 12.16 -12.02 -4.42
C HIS A 60 11.23 -11.72 -5.62
N ARG A 61 9.95 -11.50 -5.34
CA ARG A 61 8.95 -11.29 -6.39
C ARG A 61 8.89 -9.83 -6.87
N PHE A 62 9.21 -8.86 -6.00
CA PHE A 62 9.03 -7.44 -6.30
C PHE A 62 10.33 -6.66 -6.05
N PRO A 63 11.35 -6.83 -6.91
CA PRO A 63 12.68 -6.26 -6.72
C PRO A 63 12.67 -4.73 -6.66
N LEU A 64 11.85 -4.06 -7.47
CA LEU A 64 11.76 -2.60 -7.50
C LEU A 64 11.30 -2.01 -6.16
N ILE A 65 10.33 -2.66 -5.50
CA ILE A 65 9.86 -2.26 -4.16
C ILE A 65 10.99 -2.43 -3.15
N VAL A 66 11.69 -3.57 -3.20
CA VAL A 66 12.81 -3.88 -2.28
C VAL A 66 13.93 -2.85 -2.41
N GLU A 67 14.36 -2.54 -3.63
CA GLU A 67 15.40 -1.55 -3.89
C GLU A 67 15.01 -0.16 -3.40
N THR A 68 13.78 0.26 -3.66
CA THR A 68 13.30 1.58 -3.23
C THR A 68 13.24 1.69 -1.72
N LEU A 69 12.70 0.68 -1.03
CA LEU A 69 12.68 0.64 0.44
C LEU A 69 14.08 0.65 1.04
N ALA A 70 15.02 -0.12 0.48
CA ALA A 70 16.40 -0.17 0.97
C ALA A 70 17.07 1.21 0.97
N ARG A 71 16.72 2.07 0.00
CA ARG A 71 17.25 3.44 -0.16
C ARG A 71 16.59 4.49 0.74
N LEU A 72 15.47 4.19 1.40
CA LEU A 72 14.86 5.14 2.34
C LEU A 72 15.83 5.48 3.46
N ARG A 73 15.82 6.74 3.89
CA ARG A 73 16.74 7.24 4.93
C ARG A 73 16.43 6.71 6.34
N SER A 74 15.22 6.21 6.59
CA SER A 74 14.85 5.63 7.87
C SER A 74 15.74 4.42 8.22
N ARG A 75 16.08 4.25 9.50
CA ARG A 75 16.81 3.07 10.00
C ARG A 75 15.95 1.81 9.90
N SER A 76 14.69 1.94 10.24
CA SER A 76 13.68 0.90 10.08
C SER A 76 12.33 1.50 9.74
N CYS A 77 11.47 0.73 9.10
CA CYS A 77 10.05 1.03 8.97
C CYS A 77 9.26 -0.23 8.64
N ILE A 78 7.98 -0.21 9.00
CA ILE A 78 6.98 -1.18 8.54
C ILE A 78 5.87 -0.39 7.85
N VAL A 79 5.73 -0.64 6.57
CA VAL A 79 4.74 0.02 5.69
C VAL A 79 3.70 -1.01 5.25
N ASP A 80 2.45 -0.62 5.29
CA ASP A 80 1.33 -1.38 4.76
C ASP A 80 0.89 -0.77 3.43
N GLY A 81 0.71 -1.59 2.41
CA GLY A 81 0.41 -1.11 1.07
C GLY A 81 -0.14 -2.19 0.14
N GLU A 82 -0.42 -1.78 -1.07
CA GLU A 82 -0.84 -2.67 -2.17
C GLU A 82 0.21 -2.67 -3.27
N ALA A 83 0.75 -3.84 -3.59
CA ALA A 83 1.66 -4.01 -4.71
C ALA A 83 0.84 -4.07 -6.02
N VAL A 84 1.16 -3.18 -6.95
CA VAL A 84 0.37 -2.93 -8.16
C VAL A 84 1.27 -2.97 -9.40
N ALA A 85 0.77 -3.57 -10.47
CA ALA A 85 1.30 -3.38 -11.82
C ALA A 85 0.28 -2.63 -12.66
N CYS A 86 0.74 -1.69 -13.47
CA CYS A 86 -0.12 -0.98 -14.40
C CYS A 86 0.11 -1.49 -15.83
N ASP A 87 -0.95 -1.44 -16.62
CA ASP A 87 -0.88 -1.64 -18.06
C ASP A 87 -0.23 -0.42 -18.77
N ASN A 88 -0.18 -0.45 -20.09
CA ASN A 88 0.37 0.62 -20.92
C ASN A 88 -0.40 1.96 -20.81
N ASN A 89 -1.62 1.93 -20.31
CA ASN A 89 -2.46 3.10 -20.06
C ASN A 89 -2.35 3.62 -18.63
N GLY A 90 -1.53 2.99 -17.79
CA GLY A 90 -1.38 3.33 -16.37
C GLY A 90 -2.48 2.78 -15.46
N VAL A 91 -3.36 1.93 -15.97
CA VAL A 91 -4.44 1.32 -15.20
C VAL A 91 -3.92 0.09 -14.44
N ALA A 92 -4.24 0.01 -13.14
CA ALA A 92 -3.87 -1.12 -12.31
C ALA A 92 -4.51 -2.42 -12.84
N SER A 93 -3.69 -3.46 -13.04
CA SER A 93 -4.13 -4.74 -13.55
C SER A 93 -3.65 -5.90 -12.66
N PHE A 94 -4.58 -6.56 -11.99
CA PHE A 94 -4.30 -7.73 -11.17
C PHE A 94 -3.76 -8.90 -11.99
N ASP A 95 -4.18 -9.05 -13.23
CA ASP A 95 -3.73 -10.12 -14.11
C ASP A 95 -2.23 -10.04 -14.44
N LEU A 96 -1.67 -8.83 -14.56
CA LEU A 96 -0.24 -8.64 -14.77
C LEU A 96 0.57 -9.17 -13.58
N ILE A 97 0.12 -8.89 -12.36
CA ILE A 97 0.77 -9.39 -11.15
C ILE A 97 0.52 -10.89 -10.99
N ARG A 98 -0.72 -11.34 -11.12
CA ARG A 98 -1.10 -12.74 -10.90
C ARG A 98 -0.29 -13.69 -11.77
N HIS A 99 -0.09 -13.36 -13.04
CA HIS A 99 0.60 -14.20 -14.01
C HIS A 99 2.11 -13.88 -14.13
N HIS A 100 2.70 -13.14 -13.20
CA HIS A 100 4.13 -12.81 -13.17
C HIS A 100 4.64 -12.08 -14.43
N ARG A 101 3.76 -11.37 -15.16
CA ARG A 101 4.11 -10.72 -16.43
C ARG A 101 4.82 -9.36 -16.26
N ALA A 102 4.84 -8.81 -15.04
CA ALA A 102 5.32 -7.46 -14.79
C ALA A 102 6.03 -7.31 -13.43
N ASN A 103 6.65 -8.38 -12.90
CA ASN A 103 7.24 -8.36 -11.56
C ASN A 103 8.28 -7.24 -11.36
N ASP A 104 9.05 -6.92 -12.39
CA ASP A 104 10.11 -5.89 -12.34
C ASP A 104 9.57 -4.46 -12.36
N SER A 105 8.32 -4.26 -12.79
CA SER A 105 7.64 -2.96 -12.82
C SER A 105 6.59 -2.78 -11.70
N VAL A 106 6.40 -3.80 -10.85
CA VAL A 106 5.49 -3.71 -9.71
C VAL A 106 5.99 -2.70 -8.70
N PHE A 107 5.14 -1.76 -8.32
CA PHE A 107 5.40 -0.78 -7.28
C PHE A 107 4.38 -0.88 -6.15
N LEU A 108 4.67 -0.25 -5.01
CA LEU A 108 3.82 -0.27 -3.82
C LEU A 108 3.05 1.05 -3.70
N TYR A 109 1.73 1.00 -3.69
CA TYR A 109 0.91 2.07 -3.12
C TYR A 109 0.90 1.91 -1.61
N ALA A 110 1.62 2.78 -0.90
CA ALA A 110 1.73 2.78 0.55
C ALA A 110 0.63 3.64 1.17
N PHE A 111 -0.16 3.09 2.07
CA PHE A 111 -1.29 3.78 2.67
C PHE A 111 -1.26 3.84 4.20
N ASP A 112 -0.41 3.07 4.87
CA ASP A 112 -0.23 3.16 6.32
C ASP A 112 1.22 2.92 6.75
N LEU A 113 1.63 3.57 7.83
CA LEU A 113 2.93 3.42 8.47
C LEU A 113 2.74 2.85 9.88
N ILE A 114 3.22 1.64 10.08
CA ILE A 114 3.01 0.86 11.30
C ILE A 114 4.13 1.07 12.31
N GLU A 115 5.36 1.19 11.82
CA GLU A 115 6.57 1.40 12.65
C GLU A 115 7.52 2.35 11.91
N LEU A 116 8.22 3.22 12.65
CA LEU A 116 9.29 4.06 12.13
C LEU A 116 10.43 4.17 13.16
N ASN A 117 11.65 3.77 12.75
CA ASN A 117 12.89 3.87 13.53
C ASN A 117 12.86 3.19 14.91
N GLY A 118 11.97 2.22 15.11
CA GLY A 118 11.75 1.48 16.35
C GLY A 118 10.46 1.87 17.09
N ASP A 119 9.84 2.99 16.71
CA ASP A 119 8.62 3.47 17.34
C ASP A 119 7.38 2.81 16.72
N ASP A 120 6.54 2.19 17.55
CA ASP A 120 5.26 1.60 17.17
C ASP A 120 4.18 2.67 17.03
N LEU A 121 3.78 2.98 15.81
CA LEU A 121 2.83 4.05 15.50
C LEU A 121 1.35 3.61 15.51
N ARG A 122 1.06 2.35 15.81
CA ARG A 122 -0.33 1.82 15.73
C ARG A 122 -1.33 2.49 16.68
N ARG A 123 -0.84 3.20 17.70
CA ARG A 123 -1.67 3.96 18.64
C ARG A 123 -1.94 5.39 18.19
N ASP A 124 -1.18 5.88 17.21
CA ASP A 124 -1.35 7.23 16.69
C ASP A 124 -2.57 7.30 15.76
N PRO A 125 -3.22 8.44 15.64
CA PRO A 125 -4.27 8.68 14.66
C PRO A 125 -3.80 8.36 13.24
N LEU A 126 -4.69 7.83 12.39
CA LEU A 126 -4.35 7.44 11.01
C LEU A 126 -3.81 8.62 10.20
N GLU A 127 -4.40 9.80 10.34
CA GLU A 127 -3.96 11.04 9.69
C GLU A 127 -2.50 11.39 10.01
N VAL A 128 -2.08 11.22 11.28
CA VAL A 128 -0.69 11.46 11.72
C VAL A 128 0.25 10.44 11.07
N ARG A 129 -0.14 9.17 11.05
CA ARG A 129 0.66 8.12 10.42
C ARG A 129 0.79 8.34 8.91
N LYS A 130 -0.29 8.78 8.23
CA LYS A 130 -0.28 9.11 6.81
C LYS A 130 0.59 10.33 6.50
N ALA A 131 0.51 11.38 7.29
CA ALA A 131 1.38 12.57 7.14
C ALA A 131 2.86 12.21 7.31
N THR A 132 3.16 11.37 8.30
CA THR A 132 4.52 10.85 8.53
C THR A 132 4.99 9.99 7.36
N LEU A 133 4.13 9.09 6.85
CA LEU A 133 4.41 8.27 5.68
C LEU A 133 4.72 9.13 4.45
N ALA A 134 3.90 10.13 4.16
CA ALA A 134 4.12 11.07 3.06
C ALA A 134 5.50 11.75 3.16
N SER A 135 5.90 12.18 4.37
CA SER A 135 7.22 12.77 4.61
C SER A 135 8.36 11.78 4.38
N VAL A 136 8.21 10.53 4.84
CA VAL A 136 9.22 9.46 4.62
C VAL A 136 9.38 9.14 3.14
N LEU A 137 8.29 9.19 2.38
CA LEU A 137 8.24 8.85 0.96
C LEU A 137 8.50 10.04 0.01
N ALA A 138 8.62 11.27 0.50
CA ALA A 138 8.72 12.49 -0.32
C ALA A 138 9.83 12.44 -1.39
N LYS A 139 10.86 11.61 -1.20
CA LYS A 139 11.99 11.41 -2.14
C LYS A 139 12.09 9.96 -2.61
N ALA A 140 11.08 9.14 -2.35
CA ALA A 140 11.06 7.74 -2.79
C ALA A 140 10.58 7.66 -4.23
N VAL A 141 11.36 7.08 -5.11
CA VAL A 141 11.04 6.80 -6.52
C VAL A 141 11.87 5.61 -6.98
N PRO A 142 11.41 4.82 -7.93
CA PRO A 142 10.08 4.72 -8.54
C PRO A 142 9.20 3.61 -7.92
N GLY A 143 9.73 2.78 -7.00
CA GLY A 143 9.08 1.53 -6.56
C GLY A 143 8.06 1.70 -5.44
N ILE A 144 7.86 2.92 -4.89
CA ILE A 144 6.86 3.21 -3.86
C ILE A 144 6.19 4.54 -4.16
N ARG A 145 4.87 4.56 -4.03
CA ARG A 145 4.03 5.77 -4.13
C ARG A 145 3.18 5.89 -2.89
N PHE A 146 3.01 7.10 -2.40
CA PHE A 146 2.05 7.37 -1.35
C PHE A 146 0.63 7.21 -1.93
N ASN A 147 -0.23 6.47 -1.25
CA ASN A 147 -1.63 6.40 -1.60
C ASN A 147 -2.34 7.61 -0.98
N GLU A 148 -2.63 8.59 -1.82
CA GLU A 148 -3.30 9.81 -1.39
C GLU A 148 -4.71 9.50 -0.89
N HIS A 149 -5.18 10.31 0.05
CA HIS A 149 -6.54 10.25 0.54
C HIS A 149 -7.29 11.51 0.15
N ILE A 150 -8.59 11.38 0.07
CA ILE A 150 -9.52 12.46 -0.24
C ILE A 150 -10.38 12.68 0.99
N GLU A 151 -10.43 13.90 1.46
CA GLU A 151 -11.34 14.33 2.52
C GLU A 151 -12.68 14.74 1.91
N GLY A 152 -13.78 14.47 2.60
CA GLY A 152 -15.08 14.94 2.16
C GLY A 152 -16.22 13.94 2.39
N ASP A 153 -17.33 14.21 1.73
CA ASP A 153 -18.49 13.34 1.76
C ASP A 153 -18.26 12.08 0.92
N GLY A 154 -18.37 10.91 1.54
CA GLY A 154 -18.08 9.62 0.92
C GLY A 154 -18.76 9.39 -0.43
N PRO A 155 -20.08 9.62 -0.56
CA PRO A 155 -20.79 9.51 -1.84
C PRO A 155 -20.23 10.42 -2.94
N THR A 156 -19.89 11.67 -2.61
CA THR A 156 -19.31 12.62 -3.56
C THR A 156 -17.91 12.19 -4.00
N VAL A 157 -17.07 11.78 -3.05
CA VAL A 157 -15.72 11.25 -3.35
C VAL A 157 -15.80 10.01 -4.24
N PHE A 158 -16.73 9.10 -3.95
CA PHE A 158 -16.94 7.90 -4.76
C PHE A 158 -17.38 8.22 -6.19
N ALA A 159 -18.29 9.18 -6.36
CA ALA A 159 -18.72 9.63 -7.67
C ALA A 159 -17.55 10.19 -8.51
N HIS A 160 -16.71 11.04 -7.91
CA HIS A 160 -15.53 11.58 -8.57
C HIS A 160 -14.49 10.49 -8.92
N ALA A 161 -14.24 9.53 -8.01
CA ALA A 161 -13.34 8.42 -8.28
C ALA A 161 -13.85 7.53 -9.43
N LEU A 162 -15.16 7.33 -9.53
CA LEU A 162 -15.78 6.57 -10.61
C LEU A 162 -15.62 7.29 -11.95
N ILE A 163 -15.87 8.60 -12.00
CA ILE A 163 -15.69 9.43 -13.21
C ILE A 163 -14.24 9.37 -13.68
N ALA A 164 -13.28 9.61 -12.79
CA ALA A 164 -11.86 9.54 -13.13
C ALA A 164 -11.45 8.15 -13.66
N THR A 165 -12.03 7.08 -13.13
CA THR A 165 -11.78 5.72 -13.63
C THR A 165 -12.36 5.52 -15.04
N LEU A 166 -13.54 6.07 -15.33
CA LEU A 166 -14.16 6.01 -16.64
C LEU A 166 -13.40 6.83 -17.70
N GLU A 167 -12.91 8.01 -17.33
CA GLU A 167 -12.06 8.86 -18.20
C GLU A 167 -10.75 8.15 -18.58
N ILE A 168 -10.07 7.51 -17.61
CA ILE A 168 -8.85 6.73 -17.85
C ILE A 168 -9.14 5.54 -18.78
N ALA A 169 -10.31 4.92 -18.65
CA ALA A 169 -10.72 3.81 -19.50
C ALA A 169 -11.20 4.23 -20.91
N GLY A 170 -11.28 5.54 -21.19
CA GLY A 170 -11.74 6.06 -22.48
C GLY A 170 -13.23 5.84 -22.75
N LEU A 171 -14.02 5.72 -21.67
CA LEU A 171 -15.48 5.48 -21.73
C LEU A 171 -16.30 6.76 -21.47
N ALA A 172 -15.65 7.92 -21.46
CA ALA A 172 -16.31 9.23 -21.32
C ALA A 172 -16.61 9.86 -22.67
#